data_2f28119ae3faa36839d896335116313c
#
_entry.id   2f28119ae3faa36839d896335116313c
#
_cell.length_a   1.000
_cell.length_b   1.000
_cell.length_c   1.000
_cell.angle_alpha   90.00
_cell.angle_beta   90.00
_cell.angle_gamma   90.00
#
_symmetry.space_group_name_H-M   'P 1'
#
loop_
_entity.id
_entity.type
_entity.pdbx_description
1 polymer ?
#
loop_
_entity_poly.entity_id
_entity_poly.type
_entity_poly.pdbx_seq_one_letter_code
_entity_poly.pdbx_strand_id
1 'polypeptide(L)'
;MALFGSLNTAASGMDVFKTWLDASADNISNMQSQSLTPGGEPFQTELVIAQANGDVNDMQNHGAHVVSIVRNADTPSVEYDPTNPLADPATGEVKKPGVDLGTEMVNMVAAQRGYQANLQAFQYAKDAYQSALRLH
;
A
#
# COMPACT_ATOMS: atom_id res chain seq x y z
N MET A 1 18.54 -20.13 -15.58
CA MET A 1 18.19 -18.70 -15.73
C MET A 1 16.73 -18.44 -15.39
N ALA A 2 15.74 -19.22 -15.92
CA ALA A 2 14.29 -18.99 -15.63
C ALA A 2 13.90 -19.09 -14.14
N LEU A 3 14.54 -19.94 -13.35
CA LEU A 3 14.27 -20.13 -11.91
C LEU A 3 14.61 -18.89 -11.08
N PHE A 4 15.71 -18.21 -11.36
CA PHE A 4 16.05 -16.95 -10.67
C PHE A 4 15.10 -15.82 -11.06
N GLY A 5 14.63 -15.80 -12.30
CA GLY A 5 13.60 -14.85 -12.74
C GLY A 5 12.30 -15.00 -11.95
N SER A 6 11.83 -16.23 -11.73
CA SER A 6 10.61 -16.49 -10.94
C SER A 6 10.76 -16.09 -9.47
N LEU A 7 11.92 -16.35 -8.85
CA LEU A 7 12.23 -15.91 -7.48
C LEU A 7 12.23 -14.38 -7.37
N ASN A 8 12.88 -13.71 -8.32
CA ASN A 8 12.93 -12.24 -8.34
C ASN A 8 11.55 -11.62 -8.56
N THR A 9 10.76 -12.19 -9.48
CA THR A 9 9.38 -11.75 -9.72
C THR A 9 8.52 -11.89 -8.47
N ALA A 10 8.58 -13.03 -7.80
CA ALA A 10 7.82 -13.26 -6.57
C ALA A 10 8.28 -12.33 -5.43
N ALA A 11 9.60 -12.11 -5.28
CA ALA A 11 10.15 -11.20 -4.29
C ALA A 11 9.67 -9.75 -4.52
N SER A 12 9.77 -9.27 -5.75
CA SER A 12 9.31 -7.92 -6.10
C SER A 12 7.80 -7.74 -5.90
N GLY A 13 7.00 -8.78 -6.17
CA GLY A 13 5.57 -8.78 -5.87
C GLY A 13 5.27 -8.69 -4.38
N MET A 14 6.06 -9.39 -3.54
CA MET A 14 5.95 -9.27 -2.08
C MET A 14 6.24 -7.84 -1.60
N ASP A 15 7.24 -7.16 -2.15
CA ASP A 15 7.59 -5.79 -1.78
C ASP A 15 6.47 -4.81 -2.12
N VAL A 16 5.85 -4.95 -3.30
CA VAL A 16 4.70 -4.13 -3.71
C VAL A 16 3.52 -4.33 -2.76
N PHE A 17 3.14 -5.58 -2.48
CA PHE A 17 2.00 -5.87 -1.62
C PHE A 17 2.27 -5.50 -0.16
N LYS A 18 3.52 -5.61 0.31
CA LYS A 18 3.90 -5.13 1.63
C LYS A 18 3.73 -3.61 1.73
N THR A 19 4.21 -2.86 0.74
CA THR A 19 4.05 -1.40 0.72
C THR A 19 2.57 -1.00 0.68
N TRP A 20 1.75 -1.72 -0.07
CA TRP A 20 0.31 -1.47 -0.10
C TRP A 20 -0.36 -1.75 1.25
N LEU A 21 0.06 -2.83 1.93
CA LEU A 21 -0.44 -3.18 3.26
C LEU A 21 -0.05 -2.11 4.29
N ASP A 22 1.20 -1.63 4.24
CA ASP A 22 1.71 -0.57 5.11
C ASP A 22 0.92 0.74 4.88
N ALA A 23 0.70 1.16 3.63
CA ALA A 23 -0.09 2.36 3.29
C ALA A 23 -1.54 2.26 3.77
N SER A 24 -2.22 1.11 3.57
CA SER A 24 -3.57 0.92 4.07
C SER A 24 -3.64 0.92 5.61
N ALA A 25 -2.61 0.38 6.29
CA ALA A 25 -2.53 0.43 7.74
C ALA A 25 -2.33 1.87 8.25
N ASP A 26 -1.49 2.66 7.56
CA ASP A 26 -1.29 4.08 7.86
C ASP A 26 -2.57 4.89 7.64
N ASN A 27 -3.31 4.63 6.56
CA ASN A 27 -4.60 5.25 6.32
C ASN A 27 -5.60 4.97 7.46
N ILE A 28 -5.70 3.71 7.89
CA ILE A 28 -6.58 3.32 9.01
C ILE A 28 -6.13 3.97 10.31
N SER A 29 -4.84 3.97 10.61
CA SER A 29 -4.33 4.53 11.88
C SER A 29 -4.54 6.04 11.96
N ASN A 30 -4.56 6.72 10.82
CA ASN A 30 -4.73 8.16 10.72
C ASN A 30 -6.15 8.61 10.36
N MET A 31 -7.12 7.70 10.28
CA MET A 31 -8.52 8.03 9.90
C MET A 31 -9.21 9.05 10.81
N GLN A 32 -8.68 9.23 12.02
CA GLN A 32 -9.18 10.21 13.01
C GLN A 32 -8.22 11.39 13.21
N SER A 33 -7.11 11.43 12.49
CA SER A 33 -6.07 12.44 12.66
C SER A 33 -6.52 13.78 12.09
N GLN A 34 -6.84 14.70 12.99
CA GLN A 34 -7.18 16.08 12.64
C GLN A 34 -5.94 16.85 12.17
N SER A 35 -6.12 18.03 11.60
CA SER A 35 -5.03 18.96 11.31
C SER A 35 -4.23 19.30 12.56
N LEU A 36 -2.94 19.64 12.38
CA LEU A 36 -2.10 20.17 13.47
C LEU A 36 -2.34 21.65 13.77
N THR A 37 -3.09 22.34 12.92
CA THR A 37 -3.39 23.76 13.04
C THR A 37 -4.89 24.01 12.86
N PRO A 38 -5.48 25.00 13.58
CA PRO A 38 -6.88 25.36 13.41
C PRO A 38 -7.22 25.70 11.94
N GLY A 39 -8.28 25.08 11.42
CA GLY A 39 -8.71 25.25 10.02
C GLY A 39 -7.77 24.62 8.97
N GLY A 40 -6.70 23.92 9.38
CA GLY A 40 -5.76 23.29 8.47
C GLY A 40 -6.30 22.02 7.79
N GLU A 41 -5.51 21.47 6.86
CA GLU A 41 -5.89 20.23 6.19
C GLU A 41 -5.56 19.00 7.05
N PRO A 42 -6.45 17.99 7.11
CA PRO A 42 -6.22 16.76 7.83
C PRO A 42 -5.22 15.84 7.10
N PHE A 43 -4.95 14.66 7.68
CA PHE A 43 -4.20 13.61 7.00
C PHE A 43 -4.83 13.28 5.63
N GLN A 44 -3.99 13.08 4.62
CA GLN A 44 -4.39 12.67 3.29
C GLN A 44 -4.09 11.20 3.08
N THR A 45 -5.05 10.46 2.51
CA THR A 45 -4.89 9.02 2.23
C THR A 45 -3.71 8.75 1.32
N GLU A 46 -2.95 7.73 1.64
CA GLU A 46 -1.84 7.26 0.83
C GLU A 46 -2.31 6.21 -0.18
N LEU A 47 -1.95 6.43 -1.45
CA LEU A 47 -2.22 5.52 -2.55
C LEU A 47 -0.90 5.05 -3.15
N VAL A 48 -0.69 3.72 -3.18
CA VAL A 48 0.50 3.11 -3.76
C VAL A 48 0.33 2.95 -5.27
N ILE A 49 1.25 3.51 -6.03
CA ILE A 49 1.35 3.34 -7.48
C ILE A 49 2.48 2.37 -7.78
N ALA A 50 2.15 1.22 -8.33
CA ALA A 50 3.11 0.21 -8.74
C ALA A 50 3.11 0.02 -10.26
N GLN A 51 4.24 -0.37 -10.80
CA GLN A 51 4.43 -0.63 -12.22
C GLN A 51 5.19 -1.94 -12.42
N ALA A 52 4.86 -2.65 -13.50
CA ALA A 52 5.63 -3.81 -13.93
C ALA A 52 7.03 -3.40 -14.41
N ASN A 53 8.02 -4.22 -14.10
CA ASN A 53 9.39 -4.04 -14.59
C ASN A 53 9.51 -4.52 -16.03
N GLY A 54 10.25 -3.78 -16.86
CA GLY A 54 10.81 -4.25 -18.11
C GLY A 54 9.86 -4.31 -19.30
N ASP A 55 10.46 -4.62 -20.44
CA ASP A 55 9.79 -4.95 -21.70
C ASP A 55 9.25 -6.39 -21.59
N VAL A 56 8.07 -6.65 -22.13
CA VAL A 56 7.45 -7.98 -22.22
C VAL A 56 8.35 -9.01 -22.92
N ASN A 57 9.38 -8.57 -23.65
CA ASN A 57 10.36 -9.40 -24.33
C ASN A 57 11.63 -9.69 -23.51
N ASP A 58 11.86 -9.01 -22.38
CA ASP A 58 12.98 -9.25 -21.49
C ASP A 58 12.64 -10.26 -20.40
N MET A 59 12.87 -11.55 -20.68
CA MET A 59 12.59 -12.64 -19.74
C MET A 59 13.43 -12.60 -18.45
N GLN A 60 14.35 -11.66 -18.29
CA GLN A 60 15.24 -11.58 -17.12
C GLN A 60 14.79 -10.50 -16.12
N ASN A 61 13.98 -9.56 -16.53
CA ASN A 61 13.56 -8.42 -15.71
C ASN A 61 12.05 -8.37 -15.51
N HIS A 62 11.45 -9.52 -15.20
CA HIS A 62 10.06 -9.59 -14.81
C HIS A 62 9.89 -9.28 -13.31
N GLY A 63 8.82 -8.61 -12.98
CA GLY A 63 8.49 -8.24 -11.61
C GLY A 63 7.73 -6.94 -11.59
N ALA A 64 7.60 -6.35 -10.41
CA ALA A 64 6.95 -5.06 -10.21
C ALA A 64 7.74 -4.24 -9.18
N HIS A 65 7.61 -2.93 -9.24
CA HIS A 65 8.16 -2.02 -8.25
C HIS A 65 7.16 -0.92 -7.91
N VAL A 66 7.29 -0.37 -6.74
CA VAL A 66 6.54 0.84 -6.34
C VAL A 66 7.20 2.04 -6.99
N VAL A 67 6.43 2.76 -7.80
CA VAL A 67 6.87 3.99 -8.45
C VAL A 67 6.79 5.16 -7.49
N SER A 68 5.67 5.26 -6.79
CA SER A 68 5.43 6.35 -5.83
C SER A 68 4.31 5.98 -4.86
N ILE A 69 4.31 6.66 -3.72
CA ILE A 69 3.17 6.75 -2.83
C ILE A 69 2.63 8.17 -2.98
N VAL A 70 1.41 8.28 -3.45
CA VAL A 70 0.75 9.55 -3.71
C VAL A 70 -0.25 9.82 -2.60
N ARG A 71 -0.26 11.04 -2.09
CA ARG A 71 -1.29 11.49 -1.17
C ARG A 71 -2.50 11.94 -1.96
N ASN A 72 -3.62 11.28 -1.70
CA ASN A 72 -4.90 11.63 -2.32
C ASN A 72 -5.63 12.60 -1.40
N ALA A 73 -5.95 13.78 -1.94
CA ALA A 73 -6.81 14.74 -1.24
C ALA A 73 -8.27 14.29 -1.39
N ASP A 74 -8.63 13.19 -0.72
CA ASP A 74 -10.04 12.83 -0.59
C ASP A 74 -10.79 13.98 0.08
N THR A 75 -12.06 14.16 -0.29
CA THR A 75 -12.88 15.22 0.32
C THR A 75 -12.93 15.01 1.82
N PRO A 76 -12.36 15.92 2.63
CA PRO A 76 -12.39 15.78 4.08
C PRO A 76 -13.83 15.70 4.60
N SER A 77 -14.04 14.88 5.60
CA SER A 77 -15.28 14.93 6.37
C SER A 77 -15.26 16.15 7.28
N VAL A 78 -16.31 16.94 7.26
CA VAL A 78 -16.43 18.17 8.05
C VAL A 78 -17.43 17.94 9.20
N GLU A 79 -17.00 18.24 10.42
CA GLU A 79 -17.83 18.17 11.62
C GLU A 79 -17.87 19.56 12.31
N TYR A 80 -19.05 20.01 12.68
CA TYR A 80 -19.20 21.27 13.40
C TYR A 80 -18.96 21.05 14.89
N ASP A 81 -17.80 21.51 15.39
CA ASP A 81 -17.43 21.48 16.81
C ASP A 81 -16.63 22.75 17.18
N PRO A 82 -17.31 23.85 17.50
CA PRO A 82 -16.64 25.11 17.84
C PRO A 82 -15.86 25.07 19.16
N THR A 83 -16.02 24.00 19.96
CA THR A 83 -15.29 23.84 21.23
C THR A 83 -13.94 23.16 21.03
N ASN A 84 -13.69 22.60 19.87
CA ASN A 84 -12.45 21.94 19.53
C ASN A 84 -11.34 22.99 19.29
N PRO A 85 -10.17 22.85 19.93
CA PRO A 85 -9.03 23.75 19.71
C PRO A 85 -8.52 23.82 18.27
N LEU A 86 -8.85 22.82 17.45
CA LEU A 86 -8.46 22.70 16.04
C LEU A 86 -9.56 23.12 15.06
N ALA A 87 -10.70 23.59 15.59
CA ALA A 87 -11.76 24.13 14.74
C ALA A 87 -11.28 25.39 14.01
N ASP A 88 -11.81 25.59 12.80
CA ASP A 88 -11.61 26.83 12.08
C ASP A 88 -12.25 27.98 12.88
N PRO A 89 -11.49 29.02 13.25
CA PRO A 89 -12.03 30.14 14.03
C PRO A 89 -13.16 30.92 13.33
N ALA A 90 -13.26 30.84 12.00
CA ALA A 90 -14.29 31.53 11.23
C ALA A 90 -15.59 30.73 11.11
N THR A 91 -15.52 29.39 10.99
CA THR A 91 -16.68 28.53 10.71
C THR A 91 -17.06 27.63 11.90
N GLY A 92 -16.14 27.37 12.82
CA GLY A 92 -16.31 26.39 13.90
C GLY A 92 -16.27 24.93 13.42
N GLU A 93 -15.74 24.69 12.23
CA GLU A 93 -15.68 23.38 11.62
C GLU A 93 -14.33 22.71 11.85
N VAL A 94 -14.35 21.40 12.06
CA VAL A 94 -13.17 20.53 12.17
C VAL A 94 -13.16 19.60 10.98
N LYS A 95 -12.05 19.58 10.26
CA LYS A 95 -11.84 18.66 9.12
C LYS A 95 -11.20 17.35 9.62
N LYS A 96 -11.76 16.22 9.19
CA LYS A 96 -11.23 14.87 9.42
C LYS A 96 -10.87 14.24 8.06
N PRO A 97 -9.92 13.29 8.03
CA PRO A 97 -9.59 12.55 6.81
C PRO A 97 -10.81 11.88 6.20
N GLY A 98 -10.93 11.89 4.88
CA GLY A 98 -11.99 11.20 4.14
C GLY A 98 -11.75 9.69 4.00
N VAL A 99 -11.11 9.04 4.97
CA VAL A 99 -10.77 7.60 4.92
C VAL A 99 -12.02 6.76 5.14
N ASP A 100 -12.35 5.90 4.17
CA ASP A 100 -13.38 4.88 4.34
C ASP A 100 -12.75 3.60 4.91
N LEU A 101 -13.02 3.32 6.18
CA LEU A 101 -12.53 2.13 6.88
C LEU A 101 -12.88 0.84 6.15
N GLY A 102 -14.09 0.74 5.57
CA GLY A 102 -14.53 -0.47 4.85
C GLY A 102 -13.64 -0.74 3.63
N THR A 103 -13.39 0.29 2.84
CA THR A 103 -12.51 0.22 1.67
C THR A 103 -11.08 -0.12 2.06
N GLU A 104 -10.51 0.52 3.09
CA GLU A 104 -9.15 0.25 3.53
C GLU A 104 -8.98 -1.16 4.11
N MET A 105 -9.97 -1.69 4.82
CA MET A 105 -9.95 -3.08 5.28
C MET A 105 -9.96 -4.07 4.11
N VAL A 106 -10.73 -3.81 3.06
CA VAL A 106 -10.72 -4.64 1.85
C VAL A 106 -9.37 -4.57 1.15
N ASN A 107 -8.77 -3.39 1.02
CA ASN A 107 -7.44 -3.18 0.47
C ASN A 107 -6.39 -3.96 1.26
N MET A 108 -6.44 -3.90 2.59
CA MET A 108 -5.54 -4.62 3.48
C MET A 108 -5.63 -6.13 3.32
N VAL A 109 -6.85 -6.69 3.25
CA VAL A 109 -7.08 -8.11 3.00
C VAL A 109 -6.58 -8.51 1.60
N ALA A 110 -6.80 -7.69 0.58
CA ALA A 110 -6.33 -7.93 -0.77
C ALA A 110 -4.79 -7.93 -0.83
N ALA A 111 -4.14 -6.95 -0.22
CA ALA A 111 -2.69 -6.86 -0.14
C ALA A 111 -2.09 -8.05 0.62
N GLN A 112 -2.69 -8.46 1.74
CA GLN A 112 -2.26 -9.63 2.51
C GLN A 112 -2.34 -10.91 1.67
N ARG A 113 -3.44 -11.11 0.95
CA ARG A 113 -3.60 -12.29 0.07
C ARG A 113 -2.59 -12.28 -1.08
N GLY A 114 -2.35 -11.11 -1.68
CA GLY A 114 -1.35 -10.95 -2.73
C GLY A 114 0.06 -11.26 -2.23
N TYR A 115 0.42 -10.76 -1.04
CA TYR A 115 1.68 -11.08 -0.39
C TYR A 115 1.84 -12.59 -0.14
N GLN A 116 0.82 -13.24 0.43
CA GLN A 116 0.83 -14.68 0.71
C GLN A 116 0.96 -15.52 -0.57
N ALA A 117 0.27 -15.13 -1.65
CA ALA A 117 0.37 -15.83 -2.93
C ALA A 117 1.79 -15.75 -3.51
N ASN A 118 2.42 -14.55 -3.47
CA ASN A 118 3.80 -14.39 -3.89
C ASN A 118 4.80 -15.16 -3.00
N LEU A 119 4.56 -15.20 -1.69
CA LEU A 119 5.37 -15.98 -0.77
C LEU A 119 5.31 -17.49 -1.11
N GLN A 120 4.13 -18.03 -1.41
CA GLN A 120 3.98 -19.41 -1.84
C GLN A 120 4.70 -19.67 -3.17
N ALA A 121 4.56 -18.77 -4.14
CA ALA A 121 5.26 -18.87 -5.42
C ALA A 121 6.79 -18.86 -5.23
N PHE A 122 7.29 -18.01 -4.34
CA PHE A 122 8.70 -17.96 -3.96
C PHE A 122 9.18 -19.28 -3.35
N GLN A 123 8.40 -19.86 -2.43
CA GLN A 123 8.72 -21.13 -1.79
C GLN A 123 8.77 -22.27 -2.81
N TYR A 124 7.80 -22.38 -3.70
CA TYR A 124 7.80 -23.40 -4.76
C TYR A 124 9.00 -23.25 -5.70
N ALA A 125 9.34 -22.03 -6.09
CA ALA A 125 10.52 -21.80 -6.93
C ALA A 125 11.83 -22.18 -6.21
N LYS A 126 11.93 -21.87 -4.91
CA LYS A 126 13.07 -22.28 -4.07
C LYS A 126 13.19 -23.79 -3.96
N ASP A 127 12.07 -24.47 -3.69
CA ASP A 127 12.06 -25.95 -3.55
C ASP A 127 12.40 -26.64 -4.86
N ALA A 128 11.93 -26.12 -5.99
CA ALA A 128 12.31 -26.59 -7.32
C ALA A 128 13.82 -26.44 -7.56
N TYR A 129 14.39 -25.30 -7.18
CA TYR A 129 15.82 -25.04 -7.27
C TYR A 129 16.63 -26.02 -6.41
N GLN A 130 16.24 -26.24 -5.16
CA GLN A 130 16.91 -27.20 -4.26
C GLN A 130 16.82 -28.62 -4.80
N SER A 131 15.69 -29.00 -5.38
CA SER A 131 15.51 -30.32 -5.98
C SER A 131 16.42 -30.51 -7.20
N ALA A 132 16.55 -29.48 -8.03
CA ALA A 132 17.45 -29.51 -9.18
C ALA A 132 18.94 -29.67 -8.77
N LEU A 133 19.34 -29.03 -7.67
CA LEU A 133 20.70 -29.16 -7.12
C LEU A 133 21.01 -30.55 -6.58
N ARG A 134 20.00 -31.27 -6.08
CA ARG A 134 20.17 -32.63 -5.51
C ARG A 134 20.27 -33.72 -6.59
N LEU A 135 19.92 -33.41 -7.83
CA LEU A 135 19.99 -34.34 -8.96
C LEU A 135 21.37 -34.38 -9.62
N HIS A 136 22.31 -33.55 -9.16
CA HIS A 136 23.71 -33.54 -9.54
C HIS A 136 24.59 -34.01 -8.36
#